data_04fa5ec9ae3af40b23aaf1138a5c4fa9
#
_entry.id   04fa5ec9ae3af40b23aaf1138a5c4fa9
#
_cell.length_a   1.000
_cell.length_b   1.000
_cell.length_c   1.000
_cell.angle_alpha   90.00
_cell.angle_beta   90.00
_cell.angle_gamma   90.00
#
_symmetry.space_group_name_H-M   'P 1'
#
loop_
_entity.id
_entity.type
_entity.pdbx_description
1 polymer ?
#
loop_
_entity_poly.entity_id
_entity_poly.type
_entity_poly.pdbx_seq_one_letter_code
_entity_poly.pdbx_strand_id
1 'polypeptide(L)'
;DGMLELNRKLGVLGGPTSGLVYYAALNKLKEEDNRLGEEGRRANAVMIICDRMEPYMSFLRKHQPDIFSTHTSLDETVNSLSAEIVSQSPTLPINQVEDIKKRGGYIIDIRGHFAFSIGHIPGSINILDDYFASTIESGAVFPQEKPILVVCRIGDISKKFSAYLQSQGYEAYSLEDGYQGYKQSGFAIEKTER
;
A
#
# COMPACT_ATOMS: atom_id res chain seq x y z
N ASP A 1 -18.27 6.28 14.55
CA ASP A 1 -17.85 7.40 13.73
C ASP A 1 -16.53 8.03 14.22
N GLY A 2 -16.40 8.44 15.51
CA GLY A 2 -15.20 9.14 16.01
C GLY A 2 -13.89 8.35 15.85
N MET A 3 -13.88 7.04 16.03
CA MET A 3 -12.72 6.19 15.81
C MET A 3 -12.27 6.24 14.34
N LEU A 4 -13.19 6.12 13.39
CA LEU A 4 -12.88 6.16 11.96
C LEU A 4 -12.41 7.54 11.51
N GLU A 5 -12.99 8.58 12.07
CA GLU A 5 -12.58 9.95 11.80
C GLU A 5 -11.16 10.22 12.32
N LEU A 6 -10.86 9.78 13.55
CA LEU A 6 -9.53 9.86 14.15
C LEU A 6 -8.48 9.16 13.27
N ASN A 7 -8.80 7.96 12.78
CA ASN A 7 -7.90 7.19 11.95
C ASN A 7 -7.74 7.78 10.54
N ARG A 8 -8.85 8.13 9.86
CA ARG A 8 -8.82 8.60 8.46
C ARG A 8 -8.28 10.01 8.30
N LYS A 9 -8.65 10.93 9.21
CA LYS A 9 -8.26 12.34 9.12
C LYS A 9 -6.90 12.64 9.76
N LEU A 10 -6.57 11.95 10.85
CA LEU A 10 -5.39 12.26 11.65
C LEU A 10 -4.32 11.16 11.61
N GLY A 11 -4.59 10.03 10.97
CA GLY A 11 -3.65 8.91 10.91
C GLY A 11 -3.37 8.22 12.25
N VAL A 12 -4.22 8.47 13.28
CA VAL A 12 -4.04 7.92 14.62
C VAL A 12 -4.84 6.64 14.76
N LEU A 13 -4.17 5.49 14.89
CA LEU A 13 -4.80 4.17 15.01
C LEU A 13 -5.38 3.93 16.41
N GLY A 14 -6.26 4.82 16.84
CA GLY A 14 -7.02 4.68 18.09
C GLY A 14 -8.22 3.76 17.95
N GLY A 15 -8.54 3.03 19.02
CA GLY A 15 -9.72 2.16 19.09
C GLY A 15 -11.01 2.91 19.40
N PRO A 16 -12.11 2.18 19.70
CA PRO A 16 -13.42 2.77 19.95
C PRO A 16 -13.46 3.77 21.11
N THR A 17 -12.73 3.51 22.19
CA THR A 17 -12.68 4.41 23.36
C THR A 17 -11.95 5.71 23.01
N SER A 18 -10.83 5.60 22.30
CA SER A 18 -10.10 6.77 21.79
C SER A 18 -10.94 7.59 20.82
N GLY A 19 -11.73 6.93 19.97
CA GLY A 19 -12.68 7.57 19.07
C GLY A 19 -13.79 8.32 19.80
N LEU A 20 -14.29 7.78 20.93
CA LEU A 20 -15.26 8.46 21.77
C LEU A 20 -14.67 9.70 22.44
N VAL A 21 -13.46 9.59 23.00
CA VAL A 21 -12.74 10.72 23.61
C VAL A 21 -12.47 11.81 22.56
N TYR A 22 -12.04 11.42 21.36
CA TYR A 22 -11.83 12.35 20.25
C TYR A 22 -13.11 13.10 19.90
N TYR A 23 -14.23 12.40 19.74
CA TYR A 23 -15.50 13.00 19.38
C TYR A 23 -15.99 13.98 20.45
N ALA A 24 -15.88 13.60 21.74
CA ALA A 24 -16.23 14.47 22.86
C ALA A 24 -15.35 15.72 22.93
N ALA A 25 -14.02 15.54 22.76
CA ALA A 25 -13.08 16.65 22.74
C ALA A 25 -13.34 17.61 21.57
N LEU A 26 -13.63 17.08 20.38
CA LEU A 26 -13.92 17.88 19.19
C LEU A 26 -15.17 18.74 19.37
N ASN A 27 -16.23 18.17 19.95
CA ASN A 27 -17.45 18.93 20.25
C ASN A 27 -17.18 20.02 21.29
N LYS A 28 -16.45 19.71 22.33
CA LYS A 28 -16.08 20.69 23.36
C LYS A 28 -15.20 21.81 22.82
N LEU A 29 -14.24 21.47 21.96
CA LEU A 29 -13.40 22.48 21.29
C LEU A 29 -14.20 23.42 20.39
N LYS A 30 -15.21 22.92 19.67
CA LYS A 30 -16.10 23.76 18.86
C LYS A 30 -16.87 24.77 19.69
N GLU A 31 -17.37 24.35 20.86
CA GLU A 31 -18.06 25.24 21.78
C GLU A 31 -17.11 26.34 22.32
N GLU A 32 -15.90 25.93 22.75
CA GLU A 32 -14.90 26.85 23.31
C GLU A 32 -14.32 27.78 22.23
N ASP A 33 -14.09 27.31 21.01
CA ASP A 33 -13.61 28.15 19.91
C ASP A 33 -14.64 29.23 19.53
N ASN A 34 -15.94 28.90 19.56
CA ASN A 34 -16.99 29.89 19.35
C ASN A 34 -16.96 30.98 20.43
N ARG A 35 -16.76 30.61 21.69
CA ARG A 35 -16.67 31.53 22.82
C ARG A 35 -15.39 32.35 22.79
N LEU A 36 -14.22 31.72 22.54
CA LEU A 36 -12.92 32.38 22.55
C LEU A 36 -12.63 33.13 21.24
N GLY A 37 -13.28 32.74 20.16
CA GLY A 37 -13.13 33.40 18.85
C GLY A 37 -13.59 34.87 18.89
N GLU A 38 -14.58 35.21 19.71
CA GLU A 38 -14.99 36.59 20.00
C GLU A 38 -13.87 37.43 20.65
N GLU A 39 -12.98 36.77 21.39
CA GLU A 39 -11.80 37.36 22.05
C GLU A 39 -10.50 37.27 21.18
N GLY A 40 -10.59 36.76 19.94
CA GLY A 40 -9.43 36.54 19.06
C GLY A 40 -8.49 35.42 19.53
N ARG A 41 -8.95 34.51 20.33
CA ARG A 41 -8.18 33.38 20.91
C ARG A 41 -8.68 32.05 20.36
N ARG A 42 -7.84 31.01 20.40
CA ARG A 42 -8.21 29.62 20.04
C ARG A 42 -8.04 28.68 21.22
N ALA A 43 -8.92 27.70 21.33
CA ALA A 43 -8.82 26.65 22.31
C ALA A 43 -7.82 25.58 21.85
N ASN A 44 -7.04 25.06 22.81
CA ASN A 44 -6.20 23.89 22.62
C ASN A 44 -6.65 22.79 23.57
N ALA A 45 -6.62 21.55 23.10
CA ALA A 45 -6.92 20.40 23.93
C ALA A 45 -5.85 19.32 23.76
N VAL A 46 -5.61 18.59 24.85
CA VAL A 46 -4.81 17.36 24.85
C VAL A 46 -5.74 16.21 25.16
N MET A 47 -5.68 15.15 24.38
CA MET A 47 -6.44 13.93 24.59
C MET A 47 -5.54 12.71 24.75
N ILE A 48 -5.99 11.74 25.51
CA ILE A 48 -5.29 10.48 25.69
C ILE A 48 -5.86 9.46 24.71
N ILE A 49 -4.99 8.77 23.97
CA ILE A 49 -5.33 7.62 23.17
C ILE A 49 -5.34 6.40 24.08
N CYS A 50 -6.54 5.98 24.50
CA CYS A 50 -6.75 4.99 25.55
C CYS A 50 -6.58 3.55 25.07
N ASP A 51 -6.86 3.29 23.79
CA ASP A 51 -6.89 1.96 23.19
C ASP A 51 -6.41 2.03 21.72
N ARG A 52 -6.10 0.86 21.16
CA ARG A 52 -5.69 0.70 19.77
C ARG A 52 -6.80 0.06 18.96
N MET A 53 -6.74 0.23 17.64
CA MET A 53 -7.73 -0.30 16.72
C MET A 53 -7.59 -1.82 16.50
N GLU A 54 -6.37 -2.36 16.58
CA GLU A 54 -6.05 -3.73 16.16
C GLU A 54 -6.89 -4.80 16.88
N PRO A 55 -7.14 -4.72 18.20
CA PRO A 55 -7.98 -5.72 18.89
C PRO A 55 -9.43 -5.76 18.39
N TYR A 56 -9.90 -4.68 17.74
CA TYR A 56 -11.26 -4.55 17.27
C TYR A 56 -11.47 -4.89 15.79
N MET A 57 -10.40 -5.24 15.08
CA MET A 57 -10.45 -5.48 13.63
C MET A 57 -11.43 -6.59 13.24
N SER A 58 -11.46 -7.70 13.99
CA SER A 58 -12.41 -8.80 13.74
C SER A 58 -13.86 -8.37 13.97
N PHE A 59 -14.11 -7.58 15.01
CA PHE A 59 -15.42 -7.02 15.29
C PHE A 59 -15.86 -6.06 14.18
N LEU A 60 -14.98 -5.17 13.76
CA LEU A 60 -15.26 -4.20 12.69
C LEU A 60 -15.56 -4.91 11.37
N ARG A 61 -14.76 -5.90 10.97
CA ARG A 61 -15.02 -6.70 9.76
C ARG A 61 -16.39 -7.37 9.78
N LYS A 62 -16.81 -7.85 10.94
CA LYS A 62 -18.11 -8.52 11.10
C LYS A 62 -19.29 -7.56 11.07
N HIS A 63 -19.17 -6.39 11.73
CA HIS A 63 -20.32 -5.49 11.99
C HIS A 63 -20.34 -4.25 11.09
N GLN A 64 -19.22 -3.90 10.48
CA GLN A 64 -19.08 -2.78 9.55
C GLN A 64 -18.19 -3.16 8.35
N PRO A 65 -18.57 -4.19 7.59
CA PRO A 65 -17.77 -4.65 6.45
C PRO A 65 -17.49 -3.53 5.45
N ASP A 66 -18.40 -2.57 5.30
CA ASP A 66 -18.26 -1.43 4.40
C ASP A 66 -17.05 -0.53 4.71
N ILE A 67 -16.52 -0.56 5.95
CA ILE A 67 -15.28 0.15 6.29
C ILE A 67 -14.08 -0.44 5.56
N PHE A 68 -14.14 -1.73 5.27
CA PHE A 68 -13.10 -2.50 4.58
C PHE A 68 -13.43 -2.75 3.11
N SER A 69 -14.66 -2.53 2.71
CA SER A 69 -15.21 -2.83 1.38
C SER A 69 -15.36 -1.61 0.46
N THR A 70 -14.98 -0.42 0.90
CA THR A 70 -14.97 0.76 0.02
C THR A 70 -13.83 0.73 -1.01
N HIS A 71 -13.07 -0.35 -1.03
CA HIS A 71 -12.24 -0.75 -2.13
C HIS A 71 -12.74 -2.14 -2.56
N THR A 72 -13.38 -2.25 -3.69
CA THR A 72 -13.16 -3.43 -4.54
C THR A 72 -11.66 -3.64 -4.41
N SER A 73 -11.23 -4.65 -3.64
CA SER A 73 -9.80 -4.78 -3.43
C SER A 73 -9.19 -4.84 -4.81
N LEU A 74 -8.08 -4.15 -5.05
CA LEU A 74 -7.33 -4.32 -6.30
C LEU A 74 -7.09 -5.80 -6.53
N ASP A 75 -7.07 -6.59 -5.47
CA ASP A 75 -7.09 -8.02 -5.51
C ASP A 75 -8.30 -8.55 -6.28
N GLU A 76 -9.51 -8.00 -6.12
CA GLU A 76 -10.66 -8.33 -6.96
C GLU A 76 -10.51 -7.74 -8.38
N THR A 77 -10.02 -6.52 -8.53
CA THR A 77 -9.81 -5.89 -9.85
C THR A 77 -8.65 -6.56 -10.59
N VAL A 78 -7.54 -6.84 -9.93
CA VAL A 78 -6.39 -7.55 -10.50
C VAL A 78 -6.73 -9.01 -10.78
N ASN A 79 -7.55 -9.67 -9.94
CA ASN A 79 -8.02 -11.03 -10.17
C ASN A 79 -9.19 -11.09 -11.18
N SER A 80 -9.93 -10.01 -11.43
CA SER A 80 -10.96 -9.92 -12.46
C SER A 80 -10.40 -9.64 -13.85
N LEU A 81 -9.10 -9.31 -13.98
CA LEU A 81 -8.48 -9.16 -15.30
C LEU A 81 -8.60 -10.47 -16.07
N SER A 82 -9.05 -10.39 -17.31
CA SER A 82 -9.17 -11.57 -18.15
C SER A 82 -7.80 -12.24 -18.34
N ALA A 83 -7.81 -13.56 -18.44
CA ALA A 83 -6.59 -14.33 -18.67
C ALA A 83 -5.83 -13.88 -19.93
N GLU A 84 -6.56 -13.34 -20.93
CA GLU A 84 -5.98 -12.80 -22.15
C GLU A 84 -5.14 -11.54 -21.86
N ILE A 85 -5.67 -10.59 -21.08
CA ILE A 85 -4.94 -9.35 -20.71
C ILE A 85 -3.69 -9.70 -19.92
N VAL A 86 -3.80 -10.61 -18.96
CA VAL A 86 -2.66 -11.05 -18.15
C VAL A 86 -1.62 -11.78 -19.00
N SER A 87 -2.03 -12.60 -19.98
CA SER A 87 -1.10 -13.32 -20.85
C SER A 87 -0.33 -12.40 -21.81
N GLN A 88 -0.95 -11.29 -22.22
CA GLN A 88 -0.34 -10.28 -23.09
C GLN A 88 0.55 -9.29 -22.33
N SER A 89 0.53 -9.30 -20.99
CA SER A 89 1.39 -8.42 -20.20
C SER A 89 2.87 -8.74 -20.45
N PRO A 90 3.67 -7.73 -20.86
CA PRO A 90 5.06 -7.95 -21.18
C PRO A 90 5.85 -8.41 -19.96
N THR A 91 6.63 -9.44 -20.17
CA THR A 91 7.65 -9.93 -19.24
C THR A 91 8.99 -9.33 -19.58
N LEU A 92 9.72 -8.90 -18.57
CA LEU A 92 11.09 -8.40 -18.73
C LEU A 92 12.07 -9.56 -18.54
N PRO A 93 12.95 -9.86 -19.53
CA PRO A 93 14.03 -10.81 -19.35
C PRO A 93 14.97 -10.39 -18.21
N ILE A 94 15.48 -11.36 -17.47
CA ILE A 94 16.31 -11.12 -16.29
C ILE A 94 17.54 -10.26 -16.59
N ASN A 95 18.16 -10.42 -17.74
CA ASN A 95 19.34 -9.66 -18.17
C ASN A 95 19.04 -8.17 -18.45
N GLN A 96 17.77 -7.78 -18.53
CA GLN A 96 17.36 -6.39 -18.75
C GLN A 96 17.01 -5.64 -17.45
N VAL A 97 17.12 -6.28 -16.28
CA VAL A 97 16.83 -5.63 -14.99
C VAL A 97 17.69 -4.38 -14.77
N GLU A 98 18.96 -4.44 -15.18
CA GLU A 98 19.87 -3.29 -15.07
C GLU A 98 19.45 -2.09 -15.96
N ASP A 99 18.72 -2.33 -17.05
CA ASP A 99 18.24 -1.24 -17.91
C ASP A 99 17.08 -0.49 -17.23
N ILE A 100 16.23 -1.18 -16.47
CA ILE A 100 15.23 -0.54 -15.62
C ILE A 100 15.90 0.40 -14.61
N LYS A 101 16.97 -0.05 -13.96
CA LYS A 101 17.73 0.77 -13.00
C LYS A 101 18.38 2.00 -13.66
N LYS A 102 19.04 1.82 -14.79
CA LYS A 102 19.68 2.91 -15.55
C LYS A 102 18.68 3.98 -15.98
N ARG A 103 17.44 3.59 -16.28
CA ARG A 103 16.34 4.51 -16.61
C ARG A 103 15.71 5.15 -15.38
N GLY A 104 16.24 4.90 -14.17
CA GLY A 104 15.71 5.40 -12.91
C GLY A 104 14.34 4.82 -12.56
N GLY A 105 14.04 3.63 -13.10
CA GLY A 105 12.80 2.90 -12.87
C GLY A 105 12.71 2.29 -11.47
N TYR A 106 11.51 1.84 -11.12
CA TYR A 106 11.22 1.21 -9.85
C TYR A 106 11.21 -0.31 -9.99
N ILE A 107 11.85 -1.00 -9.06
CA ILE A 107 11.74 -2.46 -8.91
C ILE A 107 10.94 -2.71 -7.64
N ILE A 108 9.71 -3.19 -7.79
CA ILE A 108 8.78 -3.43 -6.69
C ILE A 108 8.70 -4.93 -6.44
N ASP A 109 9.24 -5.36 -5.31
CA ASP A 109 9.17 -6.75 -4.87
C ASP A 109 7.95 -6.94 -3.96
N ILE A 110 6.95 -7.67 -4.47
CA ILE A 110 5.67 -7.87 -3.79
C ILE A 110 5.66 -9.12 -2.89
N ARG A 111 6.80 -9.77 -2.71
CA ARG A 111 6.92 -10.93 -1.81
C ARG A 111 6.84 -10.52 -0.34
N GLY A 112 6.51 -11.48 0.51
CA GLY A 112 6.50 -11.30 1.96
C GLY A 112 7.83 -10.76 2.49
N HIS A 113 7.78 -9.92 3.51
CA HIS A 113 8.94 -9.24 4.09
C HIS A 113 10.09 -10.18 4.47
N PHE A 114 9.78 -11.35 5.03
CA PHE A 114 10.81 -12.34 5.36
C PHE A 114 11.52 -12.87 4.10
N ALA A 115 10.78 -13.18 3.04
CA ALA A 115 11.36 -13.64 1.78
C ALA A 115 12.23 -12.57 1.11
N PHE A 116 11.84 -11.31 1.24
CA PHE A 116 12.60 -10.17 0.77
C PHE A 116 13.90 -10.00 1.57
N SER A 117 13.83 -10.03 2.92
CA SER A 117 15.00 -9.79 3.79
C SER A 117 16.13 -10.79 3.61
N ILE A 118 15.81 -12.05 3.30
CA ILE A 118 16.83 -13.10 3.06
C ILE A 118 17.48 -13.03 1.68
N GLY A 119 16.90 -12.25 0.76
CA GLY A 119 17.47 -11.96 -0.55
C GLY A 119 16.49 -11.33 -1.51
N HIS A 120 16.91 -10.25 -2.14
CA HIS A 120 16.14 -9.48 -3.13
C HIS A 120 17.04 -8.89 -4.21
N ILE A 121 16.45 -8.35 -5.25
CA ILE A 121 17.17 -7.64 -6.32
C ILE A 121 17.73 -6.33 -5.75
N PRO A 122 19.02 -6.03 -5.90
CA PRO A 122 19.60 -4.81 -5.36
C PRO A 122 18.86 -3.56 -5.83
N GLY A 123 18.52 -2.68 -4.87
CA GLY A 123 17.76 -1.45 -5.12
C GLY A 123 16.25 -1.65 -5.30
N SER A 124 15.71 -2.85 -5.06
CA SER A 124 14.26 -3.07 -5.06
C SER A 124 13.61 -2.58 -3.76
N ILE A 125 12.34 -2.19 -3.86
CA ILE A 125 11.49 -1.76 -2.76
C ILE A 125 10.53 -2.89 -2.44
N ASN A 126 10.43 -3.28 -1.17
CA ASN A 126 9.45 -4.28 -0.76
C ASN A 126 8.11 -3.63 -0.43
N ILE A 127 7.11 -3.96 -1.19
CA ILE A 127 5.70 -3.59 -0.93
C ILE A 127 4.90 -4.88 -1.11
N LEU A 128 4.36 -5.41 -0.02
CA LEU A 128 3.51 -6.61 -0.06
C LEU A 128 2.37 -6.41 -1.08
N ASP A 129 1.97 -7.48 -1.76
CA ASP A 129 0.91 -7.49 -2.77
C ASP A 129 -0.37 -6.76 -2.33
N ASP A 130 -0.91 -7.07 -1.15
CA ASP A 130 -2.11 -6.41 -0.59
C ASP A 130 -1.89 -4.90 -0.38
N TYR A 131 -0.70 -4.49 0.09
CA TYR A 131 -0.37 -3.07 0.27
C TYR A 131 -0.09 -2.38 -1.06
N PHE A 132 0.53 -3.06 -2.01
CA PHE A 132 0.78 -2.51 -3.33
C PHE A 132 -0.53 -2.21 -4.05
N ALA A 133 -1.48 -3.14 -3.96
CA ALA A 133 -2.83 -2.96 -4.43
C ALA A 133 -3.47 -1.71 -3.83
N SER A 134 -3.53 -1.61 -2.49
CA SER A 134 -4.15 -0.49 -1.79
C SER A 134 -3.42 0.84 -2.02
N THR A 135 -2.10 0.81 -2.24
CA THR A 135 -1.28 1.99 -2.52
C THR A 135 -1.66 2.60 -3.88
N ILE A 136 -1.84 1.76 -4.91
CA ILE A 136 -2.27 2.22 -6.23
C ILE A 136 -3.70 2.77 -6.17
N GLU A 137 -4.62 2.10 -5.47
CA GLU A 137 -6.01 2.54 -5.30
C GLU A 137 -6.13 3.88 -4.56
N SER A 138 -5.29 4.09 -3.56
CA SER A 138 -5.28 5.35 -2.81
C SER A 138 -4.74 6.54 -3.61
N GLY A 139 -4.37 6.32 -4.88
CA GLY A 139 -3.86 7.36 -5.77
C GLY A 139 -2.38 7.69 -5.55
N ALA A 140 -1.61 6.80 -4.94
CA ALA A 140 -0.16 6.94 -4.95
C ALA A 140 0.33 6.82 -6.40
N VAL A 141 0.79 7.93 -6.93
CA VAL A 141 1.15 8.07 -8.33
C VAL A 141 2.65 7.83 -8.46
N PHE A 142 3.01 6.75 -9.16
CA PHE A 142 4.37 6.62 -9.66
C PHE A 142 4.57 7.61 -10.84
N PRO A 143 5.76 8.18 -11.00
CA PRO A 143 6.06 8.98 -12.19
C PRO A 143 5.85 8.14 -13.46
N GLN A 144 4.95 8.58 -14.35
CA GLN A 144 4.56 7.81 -15.55
C GLN A 144 5.71 7.61 -16.55
N GLU A 145 6.68 8.53 -16.52
CA GLU A 145 7.89 8.47 -17.38
C GLU A 145 8.92 7.44 -16.90
N LYS A 146 8.72 6.82 -15.75
CA LYS A 146 9.64 5.82 -15.21
C LYS A 146 9.07 4.42 -15.32
N PRO A 147 9.85 3.45 -15.83
CA PRO A 147 9.41 2.08 -15.92
C PRO A 147 9.29 1.42 -14.53
N ILE A 148 8.34 0.51 -14.40
CA ILE A 148 8.09 -0.25 -13.17
C ILE A 148 8.29 -1.73 -13.46
N LEU A 149 9.18 -2.38 -12.73
CA LEU A 149 9.35 -3.83 -12.72
C LEU A 149 8.72 -4.40 -11.46
N VAL A 150 7.70 -5.21 -11.63
CA VAL A 150 7.05 -5.93 -10.52
C VAL A 150 7.66 -7.33 -10.40
N VAL A 151 8.03 -7.71 -9.19
CA VAL A 151 8.71 -8.97 -8.89
C VAL A 151 7.91 -9.75 -7.86
N CYS A 152 7.49 -10.95 -8.21
CA CYS A 152 6.97 -11.92 -7.27
C CYS A 152 7.88 -13.17 -7.23
N ARG A 153 7.43 -14.27 -6.64
CA ARG A 153 8.24 -15.49 -6.51
C ARG A 153 8.61 -16.10 -7.85
N ILE A 154 7.64 -16.30 -8.76
CA ILE A 154 7.77 -17.06 -10.02
C ILE A 154 7.20 -16.35 -11.25
N GLY A 155 6.76 -15.08 -11.12
CA GLY A 155 6.24 -14.28 -12.23
C GLY A 155 4.71 -14.33 -12.44
N ASP A 156 3.98 -15.15 -11.71
CA ASP A 156 2.53 -15.34 -11.86
C ASP A 156 1.70 -14.16 -11.34
N ILE A 157 1.89 -13.77 -10.09
CA ILE A 157 1.17 -12.65 -9.46
C ILE A 157 1.65 -11.31 -10.05
N SER A 158 2.96 -11.14 -10.24
CA SER A 158 3.52 -9.91 -10.81
C SER A 158 3.01 -9.59 -12.22
N LYS A 159 2.67 -10.60 -13.04
CA LYS A 159 2.02 -10.40 -14.34
C LYS A 159 0.66 -9.71 -14.22
N LYS A 160 -0.14 -10.07 -13.24
CA LYS A 160 -1.44 -9.44 -13.01
C LYS A 160 -1.28 -7.96 -12.62
N PHE A 161 -0.34 -7.68 -11.70
CA PHE A 161 -0.05 -6.31 -11.29
C PHE A 161 0.53 -5.47 -12.42
N SER A 162 1.44 -6.01 -13.21
CA SER A 162 1.98 -5.29 -14.38
C SER A 162 0.91 -5.02 -15.43
N ALA A 163 0.01 -5.97 -15.71
CA ALA A 163 -1.12 -5.77 -16.61
C ALA A 163 -2.05 -4.67 -16.11
N TYR A 164 -2.33 -4.64 -14.81
CA TYR A 164 -3.14 -3.58 -14.21
C TYR A 164 -2.46 -2.22 -14.35
N LEU A 165 -1.20 -2.10 -13.97
CA LEU A 165 -0.45 -0.84 -14.10
C LEU A 165 -0.41 -0.35 -15.55
N GLN A 166 -0.28 -1.24 -16.53
CA GLN A 166 -0.34 -0.89 -17.94
C GLN A 166 -1.71 -0.34 -18.35
N SER A 167 -2.80 -0.92 -17.83
CA SER A 167 -4.14 -0.40 -18.06
C SER A 167 -4.33 1.03 -17.50
N GLN A 168 -3.51 1.43 -16.52
CA GLN A 168 -3.47 2.77 -15.96
C GLN A 168 -2.46 3.71 -16.67
N GLY A 169 -1.84 3.26 -17.76
CA GLY A 169 -0.92 4.05 -18.57
C GLY A 169 0.54 4.03 -18.12
N TYR A 170 0.91 3.14 -17.20
CA TYR A 170 2.32 2.98 -16.79
C TYR A 170 3.09 2.04 -17.72
N GLU A 171 4.36 2.33 -17.93
CA GLU A 171 5.31 1.37 -18.50
C GLU A 171 5.68 0.34 -17.41
N ALA A 172 4.98 -0.79 -17.36
CA ALA A 172 5.14 -1.79 -16.31
C ALA A 172 5.44 -3.18 -16.90
N TYR A 173 6.27 -3.93 -16.19
CA TYR A 173 6.73 -5.26 -16.59
C TYR A 173 6.65 -6.22 -15.40
N SER A 174 6.44 -7.51 -15.69
CA SER A 174 6.70 -8.59 -14.75
C SER A 174 8.07 -9.20 -15.03
N LEU A 175 8.83 -9.52 -13.98
CA LEU A 175 10.10 -10.22 -14.16
C LEU A 175 9.85 -11.65 -14.64
N GLU A 176 10.53 -12.05 -15.72
CA GLU A 176 10.51 -13.43 -16.22
C GLU A 176 10.98 -14.40 -15.13
N ASP A 177 10.22 -15.48 -14.90
CA ASP A 177 10.43 -16.47 -13.85
C ASP A 177 10.56 -15.88 -12.41
N GLY A 178 10.19 -14.62 -12.24
CA GLY A 178 10.19 -13.92 -10.96
C GLY A 178 11.55 -13.91 -10.27
N TYR A 179 11.54 -13.71 -8.96
CA TYR A 179 12.77 -13.72 -8.16
C TYR A 179 13.50 -15.07 -8.20
N GLN A 180 12.78 -16.18 -8.36
CA GLN A 180 13.39 -17.50 -8.41
C GLN A 180 14.31 -17.64 -9.64
N GLY A 181 13.85 -17.22 -10.81
CA GLY A 181 14.66 -17.18 -12.01
C GLY A 181 15.86 -16.25 -11.89
N TYR A 182 15.65 -15.04 -11.35
CA TYR A 182 16.72 -14.09 -11.11
C TYR A 182 17.82 -14.66 -10.21
N LYS A 183 17.45 -15.32 -9.10
CA LYS A 183 18.40 -15.97 -8.19
C LYS A 183 19.17 -17.11 -8.87
N GLN A 184 18.50 -17.92 -9.69
CA GLN A 184 19.13 -19.02 -10.41
C GLN A 184 20.08 -18.56 -11.51
N SER A 185 19.86 -17.39 -12.09
CA SER A 185 20.72 -16.80 -13.12
C SER A 185 22.03 -16.25 -12.58
N GLY A 186 22.28 -16.29 -11.26
CA GLY A 186 23.55 -15.94 -10.65
C GLY A 186 23.82 -14.42 -10.56
N PHE A 187 22.80 -13.58 -10.79
CA PHE A 187 22.92 -12.14 -10.58
C PHE A 187 23.06 -11.79 -9.10
N ALA A 188 23.63 -10.61 -8.82
CA ALA A 188 23.81 -10.12 -7.47
C ALA A 188 22.49 -10.01 -6.72
N ILE A 189 22.47 -10.47 -5.49
CA ILE A 189 21.34 -10.33 -4.55
C ILE A 189 21.78 -9.51 -3.36
N GLU A 190 20.85 -8.71 -2.84
CA GLU A 190 21.01 -7.93 -1.62
C GLU A 190 20.21 -8.61 -0.49
N LYS A 191 20.66 -8.42 0.75
CA LYS A 191 19.99 -8.89 1.97
C LYS A 191 19.78 -7.70 2.87
N THR A 192 18.64 -7.63 3.52
CA THR A 192 18.42 -6.62 4.54
C THR A 192 19.08 -7.09 5.84
N GLU A 193 20.05 -6.34 6.36
CA GLU A 193 20.61 -6.58 7.68
C GLU A 193 19.51 -6.37 8.75
N ARG A 194 19.52 -7.23 9.75
CA ARG A 194 18.59 -7.16 10.88
C ARG A 194 19.08 -6.18 11.93
#